data_6b4bf1cdb79968d0a32c95bda3ab7fbe
#
_entry.id   6b4bf1cdb79968d0a32c95bda3ab7fbe
#
_cell.length_a   1.000
_cell.length_b   1.000
_cell.length_c   1.000
_cell.angle_alpha   90.00
_cell.angle_beta   90.00
_cell.angle_gamma   90.00
#
_symmetry.space_group_name_H-M   'P 1'
#
loop_
_entity.id
_entity.type
_entity.pdbx_description
1 polymer ?
#
loop_
_entity_poly.entity_id
_entity_poly.type
_entity_poly.pdbx_seq_one_letter_code
_entity_poly.pdbx_strand_id
1 'polypeptide(L)'
;GSLVHDPLYRSDSGDVLPFKRKTNHAGGIEGGMTNGSRLVVKGYMKPLPTMRKGLDSLSFPEFEPARAHYERSDVCAIAAASVVMKAMVNFVLADALLEKFACDSIRDLKESLEAYTLRVQNFASSSNGNQADTTKAANLNVEEGPELIGEF
;
A
#
# COMPACT_ATOMS: atom_id res chain seq x y z
N GLY A 1 7.18 -5.24 -15.81
CA GLY A 1 7.52 -5.27 -14.38
C GLY A 1 8.39 -4.10 -13.91
N SER A 2 9.38 -3.66 -14.68
CA SER A 2 10.38 -2.65 -14.24
C SER A 2 9.81 -1.29 -13.81
N LEU A 3 8.66 -0.89 -14.32
CA LEU A 3 7.98 0.36 -13.96
C LEU A 3 7.10 0.25 -12.71
N VAL A 4 6.90 -0.95 -12.19
CA VAL A 4 6.00 -1.22 -11.05
C VAL A 4 6.78 -1.51 -9.76
N HIS A 5 8.01 -2.03 -9.88
CA HIS A 5 8.84 -2.35 -8.72
C HIS A 5 9.39 -1.08 -8.06
N ASP A 6 9.52 -1.14 -6.74
CA ASP A 6 10.08 -0.07 -5.92
C ASP A 6 11.56 -0.36 -5.62
N PRO A 7 12.51 0.28 -6.36
CA PRO A 7 13.93 0.06 -6.13
C PRO A 7 14.37 0.47 -4.73
N LEU A 8 15.27 -0.32 -4.15
CA LEU A 8 15.88 -0.04 -2.85
C LEU A 8 17.18 0.74 -3.03
N TYR A 9 17.44 1.64 -2.12
CA TYR A 9 18.72 2.33 -2.01
C TYR A 9 19.10 2.50 -0.53
N ARG A 10 20.37 2.74 -0.29
CA ARG A 10 20.89 2.95 1.07
C ARG A 10 20.31 4.26 1.62
N SER A 11 19.83 4.20 2.84
CA SER A 11 19.36 5.40 3.56
C SER A 11 20.52 6.13 4.21
N ASP A 12 20.40 7.45 4.32
CA ASP A 12 21.33 8.27 5.06
C ASP A 12 21.18 8.06 6.59
N SER A 13 22.18 8.48 7.34
CA SER A 13 22.17 8.36 8.80
C SER A 13 20.98 9.13 9.42
N GLY A 14 20.15 8.43 10.20
CA GLY A 14 19.01 9.00 10.92
C GLY A 14 17.65 8.37 10.61
N ASP A 15 17.57 7.52 9.61
CA ASP A 15 16.36 6.76 9.34
C ASP A 15 16.24 5.50 10.22
N VAL A 16 15.00 5.05 10.42
CA VAL A 16 14.71 3.83 11.19
C VAL A 16 15.32 2.57 10.55
N LEU A 17 15.36 2.53 9.22
CA LEU A 17 15.94 1.43 8.45
C LEU A 17 17.15 1.90 7.64
N PRO A 18 18.15 1.03 7.41
CA PRO A 18 19.35 1.37 6.65
C PRO A 18 19.12 1.49 5.14
N PHE A 19 17.89 1.31 4.70
CA PHE A 19 17.48 1.40 3.30
C PHE A 19 16.13 2.09 3.15
N LYS A 20 15.92 2.68 1.98
CA LYS A 20 14.65 3.30 1.55
C LYS A 20 14.24 2.78 0.17
N ARG A 21 12.96 2.90 -0.11
CA ARG A 21 12.43 2.70 -1.46
C ARG A 21 12.43 4.02 -2.22
N LYS A 22 12.83 3.98 -3.48
CA LYS A 22 12.83 5.17 -4.36
C LYS A 22 11.41 5.63 -4.70
N THR A 23 10.51 4.68 -4.83
CA THR A 23 9.10 4.87 -5.14
C THR A 23 8.25 4.09 -4.14
N ASN A 24 6.94 4.25 -4.17
CA ASN A 24 6.01 3.52 -3.30
C ASN A 24 4.80 3.02 -4.10
N HIS A 25 5.08 2.29 -5.18
CA HIS A 25 4.04 1.69 -6.03
C HIS A 25 3.28 0.58 -5.30
N ALA A 26 3.98 -0.15 -4.42
CA ALA A 26 3.37 -1.16 -3.55
C ALA A 26 2.43 -0.58 -2.47
N GLY A 27 2.42 0.76 -2.30
CA GLY A 27 1.55 1.40 -1.32
C GLY A 27 1.87 1.07 0.14
N GLY A 28 3.11 0.67 0.43
CA GLY A 28 3.59 0.36 1.78
C GLY A 28 3.33 -1.06 2.26
N ILE A 29 2.74 -1.94 1.42
CA ILE A 29 2.44 -3.33 1.76
C ILE A 29 3.02 -4.25 0.68
N GLU A 30 3.81 -5.24 1.11
CA GLU A 30 4.39 -6.27 0.25
C GLU A 30 4.26 -7.62 0.93
N GLY A 31 3.74 -8.61 0.21
CA GLY A 31 3.51 -9.95 0.76
C GLY A 31 2.59 -9.97 1.98
N GLY A 32 1.63 -9.05 2.07
CA GLY A 32 0.73 -8.91 3.22
C GLY A 32 1.34 -8.23 4.46
N MET A 33 2.57 -7.74 4.36
CA MET A 33 3.27 -7.07 5.47
C MET A 33 3.58 -5.61 5.12
N THR A 34 3.62 -4.76 6.13
CA THR A 34 4.12 -3.39 5.97
C THR A 34 5.62 -3.40 5.73
N ASN A 35 6.08 -2.59 4.77
CA ASN A 35 7.48 -2.52 4.35
C ASN A 35 8.23 -1.29 4.91
N GLY A 36 7.66 -0.59 5.89
CA GLY A 36 8.22 0.64 6.47
C GLY A 36 7.93 1.92 5.68
N SER A 37 7.36 1.82 4.49
CA SER A 37 6.93 2.98 3.70
C SER A 37 5.54 3.44 4.14
N ARG A 38 5.13 4.63 3.67
CA ARG A 38 3.78 5.15 3.92
C ARG A 38 2.72 4.21 3.35
N LEU A 39 1.73 3.84 4.17
CA LEU A 39 0.56 3.12 3.71
C LEU A 39 -0.30 4.02 2.83
N VAL A 40 -0.63 3.55 1.62
CA VAL A 40 -1.46 4.25 0.66
C VAL A 40 -2.67 3.38 0.32
N VAL A 41 -3.84 3.81 0.75
CA VAL A 41 -5.12 3.17 0.43
C VAL A 41 -5.90 4.10 -0.49
N LYS A 42 -6.36 3.60 -1.63
CA LYS A 42 -7.14 4.35 -2.62
C LYS A 42 -8.55 3.79 -2.68
N GLY A 43 -9.53 4.65 -2.50
CA GLY A 43 -10.95 4.33 -2.68
C GLY A 43 -11.51 5.02 -3.92
N TYR A 44 -12.40 4.34 -4.61
CA TYR A 44 -13.07 4.86 -5.81
C TYR A 44 -14.57 4.84 -5.58
N MET A 45 -15.22 5.98 -5.77
CA MET A 45 -16.67 6.04 -5.73
C MET A 45 -17.26 5.88 -7.11
N LYS A 46 -18.26 5.02 -7.21
CA LYS A 46 -19.10 4.97 -8.39
C LYS A 46 -19.83 6.31 -8.57
N PRO A 47 -19.91 6.88 -9.80
CA PRO A 47 -20.70 8.07 -10.05
C PRO A 47 -22.17 7.83 -9.75
N LEU A 48 -22.91 8.91 -9.52
CA LEU A 48 -24.35 8.85 -9.32
C LEU A 48 -25.05 8.18 -10.51
N PRO A 49 -26.02 7.29 -10.24
CA PRO A 49 -26.66 6.50 -11.30
C PRO A 49 -27.61 7.32 -12.16
N THR A 50 -28.00 8.53 -11.72
CA THR A 50 -28.93 9.39 -12.46
C THR A 50 -28.30 10.75 -12.75
N MET A 51 -28.68 11.33 -13.90
CA MET A 51 -28.19 12.64 -14.34
C MET A 51 -29.34 13.54 -14.74
N ARG A 52 -29.24 14.86 -14.43
CA ARG A 52 -30.26 15.84 -14.83
C ARG A 52 -30.52 15.85 -16.33
N LYS A 53 -29.49 15.63 -17.14
CA LYS A 53 -29.63 15.57 -18.61
C LYS A 53 -30.45 14.36 -19.08
N GLY A 54 -30.52 13.31 -18.24
CA GLY A 54 -31.06 12.01 -18.62
C GLY A 54 -30.25 11.36 -19.75
N LEU A 55 -30.13 10.07 -19.74
CA LEU A 55 -29.60 9.28 -20.84
C LEU A 55 -30.78 8.76 -21.68
N ASP A 56 -30.53 8.45 -22.95
CA ASP A 56 -31.49 7.73 -23.77
C ASP A 56 -31.73 6.35 -23.14
N SER A 57 -32.99 6.00 -23.02
CA SER A 57 -33.47 4.78 -22.38
C SER A 57 -34.73 4.31 -23.06
N LEU A 58 -35.36 3.28 -22.51
CA LEU A 58 -36.65 2.75 -23.01
C LEU A 58 -37.65 2.73 -21.86
N SER A 59 -38.91 3.05 -22.18
CA SER A 59 -40.03 2.78 -21.28
C SER A 59 -40.29 1.28 -21.18
N PHE A 60 -40.85 0.84 -20.08
CA PHE A 60 -41.19 -0.54 -19.87
C PHE A 60 -42.67 -0.64 -19.48
N PRO A 61 -43.50 -1.54 -20.06
CA PRO A 61 -43.15 -2.69 -20.90
C PRO A 61 -43.17 -2.45 -22.43
N GLU A 62 -43.49 -1.26 -22.90
CA GLU A 62 -43.72 -0.99 -24.32
C GLU A 62 -42.43 -0.87 -25.14
N PHE A 63 -41.27 -0.70 -24.46
CA PHE A 63 -39.93 -0.49 -25.06
C PHE A 63 -39.84 0.72 -26.02
N GLU A 64 -40.66 1.73 -25.78
CA GLU A 64 -40.61 2.98 -26.52
C GLU A 64 -39.41 3.84 -26.05
N PRO A 65 -38.82 4.62 -26.98
CA PRO A 65 -37.73 5.54 -26.62
C PRO A 65 -38.15 6.52 -25.53
N ALA A 66 -37.39 6.56 -24.44
CA ALA A 66 -37.66 7.44 -23.32
C ALA A 66 -36.35 8.03 -22.76
N ARG A 67 -36.48 9.07 -21.95
CA ARG A 67 -35.36 9.60 -21.18
C ARG A 67 -35.30 8.92 -19.81
N ALA A 68 -34.10 8.53 -19.38
CA ALA A 68 -33.89 8.00 -18.05
C ALA A 68 -34.36 9.01 -16.99
N HIS A 69 -35.11 8.53 -16.03
CA HIS A 69 -35.62 9.34 -14.94
C HIS A 69 -34.48 9.90 -14.07
N TYR A 70 -34.63 11.14 -13.60
CA TYR A 70 -33.69 11.77 -12.69
C TYR A 70 -34.22 11.69 -11.27
N GLU A 71 -33.47 11.01 -10.42
CA GLU A 71 -33.68 11.01 -8.97
C GLU A 71 -32.81 12.08 -8.33
N ARG A 72 -33.41 12.89 -7.46
CA ARG A 72 -32.64 13.87 -6.68
C ARG A 72 -31.67 13.16 -5.78
N SER A 73 -30.39 13.51 -5.90
CA SER A 73 -29.32 12.99 -5.06
C SER A 73 -28.27 14.07 -4.83
N ASP A 74 -27.41 13.86 -3.85
CA ASP A 74 -26.26 14.72 -3.63
C ASP A 74 -25.31 14.67 -4.82
N VAL A 75 -24.72 15.82 -5.17
CA VAL A 75 -23.86 15.94 -6.35
C VAL A 75 -22.58 15.11 -6.20
N CYS A 76 -22.09 14.99 -4.97
CA CYS A 76 -20.86 14.26 -4.67
C CYS A 76 -20.84 13.81 -3.20
N ALA A 77 -20.52 12.54 -2.96
CA ALA A 77 -20.36 11.98 -1.62
C ALA A 77 -18.91 11.61 -1.28
N ILE A 78 -17.92 12.05 -2.09
CA ILE A 78 -16.50 11.69 -1.89
C ILE A 78 -15.99 12.16 -0.53
N ALA A 79 -16.37 13.35 -0.07
CA ALA A 79 -15.94 13.87 1.22
C ALA A 79 -16.42 12.98 2.38
N ALA A 80 -17.71 12.61 2.40
CA ALA A 80 -18.26 11.68 3.38
C ALA A 80 -17.61 10.29 3.28
N ALA A 81 -17.45 9.77 2.07
CA ALA A 81 -16.80 8.48 1.83
C ALA A 81 -15.34 8.46 2.31
N SER A 82 -14.61 9.57 2.20
CA SER A 82 -13.23 9.67 2.68
C SER A 82 -13.14 9.52 4.20
N VAL A 83 -14.09 10.10 4.95
CA VAL A 83 -14.16 9.97 6.42
C VAL A 83 -14.47 8.52 6.81
N VAL A 84 -15.45 7.91 6.15
CA VAL A 84 -15.82 6.50 6.38
C VAL A 84 -14.63 5.58 6.08
N MET A 85 -13.98 5.78 4.93
CA MET A 85 -12.82 4.97 4.55
C MET A 85 -11.67 5.11 5.56
N LYS A 86 -11.37 6.33 6.02
CA LYS A 86 -10.37 6.55 7.08
C LYS A 86 -10.72 5.79 8.36
N ALA A 87 -11.98 5.85 8.79
CA ALA A 87 -12.42 5.14 9.99
C ALA A 87 -12.25 3.61 9.84
N MET A 88 -12.64 3.05 8.70
CA MET A 88 -12.51 1.62 8.44
C MET A 88 -11.05 1.17 8.34
N VAL A 89 -10.18 1.94 7.69
CA VAL A 89 -8.74 1.64 7.65
C VAL A 89 -8.15 1.66 9.06
N ASN A 90 -8.48 2.66 9.87
CA ASN A 90 -8.01 2.73 11.26
C ASN A 90 -8.50 1.54 12.09
N PHE A 91 -9.74 1.09 11.89
CA PHE A 91 -10.28 -0.07 12.58
C PHE A 91 -9.50 -1.35 12.25
N VAL A 92 -9.24 -1.59 10.96
CA VAL A 92 -8.45 -2.76 10.52
C VAL A 92 -7.00 -2.69 11.02
N LEU A 93 -6.39 -1.51 11.01
CA LEU A 93 -5.03 -1.34 11.53
C LEU A 93 -4.96 -1.57 13.06
N ALA A 94 -5.98 -1.12 13.80
CA ALA A 94 -6.05 -1.36 15.23
C ALA A 94 -6.18 -2.85 15.56
N ASP A 95 -7.00 -3.58 14.81
CA ASP A 95 -7.16 -5.02 14.95
C ASP A 95 -5.85 -5.77 14.68
N ALA A 96 -5.19 -5.47 13.56
CA ALA A 96 -3.89 -6.04 13.22
C ALA A 96 -2.80 -5.72 14.26
N LEU A 97 -2.85 -4.53 14.87
CA LEU A 97 -1.92 -4.13 15.92
C LEU A 97 -2.14 -4.94 17.20
N LEU A 98 -3.39 -5.12 17.60
CA LEU A 98 -3.76 -5.91 18.77
C LEU A 98 -3.45 -7.40 18.56
N GLU A 99 -3.68 -7.93 17.36
CA GLU A 99 -3.28 -9.29 17.03
C GLU A 99 -1.76 -9.49 17.16
N LYS A 100 -0.98 -8.52 16.66
CA LYS A 100 0.49 -8.61 16.70
C LYS A 100 1.06 -8.52 18.10
N PHE A 101 0.54 -7.65 18.96
CA PHE A 101 1.11 -7.37 20.27
C PHE A 101 0.32 -7.99 21.43
N ALA A 102 -0.88 -8.50 21.18
CA ALA A 102 -1.72 -9.23 22.15
C ALA A 102 -1.83 -8.53 23.53
N CYS A 103 -1.99 -7.20 23.53
CA CYS A 103 -2.06 -6.41 24.75
C CYS A 103 -3.50 -6.06 25.08
N ASP A 104 -3.83 -6.06 26.37
CA ASP A 104 -5.15 -5.72 26.92
C ASP A 104 -5.23 -4.28 27.44
N SER A 105 -4.13 -3.54 27.43
CA SER A 105 -4.08 -2.13 27.79
C SER A 105 -3.34 -1.29 26.75
N ILE A 106 -3.75 -0.03 26.61
CA ILE A 106 -3.08 0.96 25.72
C ILE A 106 -1.65 1.24 26.18
N ARG A 107 -1.38 1.13 27.47
CA ARG A 107 -0.04 1.33 28.03
C ARG A 107 0.89 0.23 27.57
N ASP A 108 0.50 -1.02 27.75
CA ASP A 108 1.31 -2.19 27.40
C ASP A 108 1.50 -2.27 25.87
N LEU A 109 0.48 -1.88 25.10
CA LEU A 109 0.58 -1.78 23.65
C LEU A 109 1.67 -0.77 23.22
N LYS A 110 1.72 0.41 23.84
CA LYS A 110 2.74 1.42 23.54
C LYS A 110 4.14 0.93 23.90
N GLU A 111 4.32 0.35 25.09
CA GLU A 111 5.60 -0.20 25.53
C GLU A 111 6.08 -1.33 24.59
N SER A 112 5.19 -2.21 24.18
CA SER A 112 5.47 -3.30 23.24
C SER A 112 5.85 -2.77 21.84
N LEU A 113 5.17 -1.74 21.35
CA LEU A 113 5.47 -1.11 20.08
C LEU A 113 6.83 -0.39 20.10
N GLU A 114 7.14 0.32 21.17
CA GLU A 114 8.44 0.98 21.37
C GLU A 114 9.58 -0.03 21.42
N ALA A 115 9.44 -1.10 22.20
CA ALA A 115 10.42 -2.17 22.29
C ALA A 115 10.64 -2.87 20.93
N TYR A 116 9.56 -3.11 20.17
CA TYR A 116 9.66 -3.66 18.84
C TYR A 116 10.40 -2.72 17.87
N THR A 117 10.08 -1.43 17.91
CA THR A 117 10.72 -0.42 17.06
C THR A 117 12.22 -0.33 17.33
N LEU A 118 12.61 -0.28 18.60
CA LEU A 118 14.03 -0.28 19.02
C LEU A 118 14.77 -1.54 18.56
N ARG A 119 14.12 -2.70 18.65
CA ARG A 119 14.70 -3.97 18.17
C ARG A 119 14.96 -3.95 16.66
N VAL A 120 14.01 -3.41 15.86
CA VAL A 120 14.17 -3.27 14.41
C VAL A 120 15.32 -2.31 14.07
N GLN A 121 15.43 -1.18 14.77
CA GLN A 121 16.51 -0.22 14.59
C GLN A 121 17.88 -0.83 14.92
N ASN A 122 17.98 -1.55 16.03
CA ASN A 122 19.22 -2.19 16.46
C ASN A 122 19.65 -3.31 15.50
N PHE A 123 18.71 -4.08 14.97
CA PHE A 123 19.01 -5.10 13.95
C PHE A 123 19.64 -4.47 12.70
N ALA A 124 19.07 -3.34 12.25
CA ALA A 124 19.60 -2.61 11.11
C ALA A 124 21.02 -2.03 11.37
N SER A 125 21.33 -1.66 12.60
CA SER A 125 22.64 -1.12 12.99
C SER A 125 23.71 -2.22 13.17
N SER A 126 23.32 -3.39 13.66
CA SER A 126 24.24 -4.52 13.90
C SER A 126 24.79 -5.14 12.61
N SER A 127 24.05 -5.07 11.51
CA SER A 127 24.51 -5.57 10.21
C SER A 127 25.65 -4.74 9.58
N ASN A 128 25.88 -3.52 10.07
CA ASN A 128 27.02 -2.68 9.64
C ASN A 128 28.36 -3.07 10.28
N GLY A 129 28.37 -3.85 11.38
CA GLY A 129 29.58 -4.27 12.11
C GLY A 129 30.28 -5.52 11.55
N ASN A 130 29.58 -6.36 10.79
CA ASN A 130 30.10 -7.65 10.31
C ASN A 130 30.51 -7.67 8.83
N GLN A 131 30.60 -6.53 8.15
CA GLN A 131 31.00 -6.49 6.73
C GLN A 131 32.51 -6.52 6.46
N ALA A 132 33.36 -6.77 7.46
CA ALA A 132 34.82 -6.88 7.22
C ALA A 132 35.25 -8.24 6.66
N ASP A 133 34.39 -9.30 6.65
CA ASP A 133 34.85 -10.65 6.30
C ASP A 133 34.09 -11.35 5.16
N THR A 134 33.11 -10.74 4.54
CA THR A 134 32.34 -11.37 3.44
C THR A 134 32.68 -10.86 2.03
N THR A 135 33.66 -9.96 1.90
CA THR A 135 34.08 -9.45 0.57
C THR A 135 34.87 -10.48 -0.25
N LYS A 136 35.13 -11.68 0.30
CA LYS A 136 35.87 -12.75 -0.39
C LYS A 136 34.99 -13.79 -1.11
N ALA A 137 33.68 -13.76 -0.93
CA ALA A 137 32.77 -14.78 -1.49
C ALA A 137 31.92 -14.32 -2.68
N ALA A 138 31.97 -13.05 -3.08
CA ALA A 138 31.09 -12.48 -4.12
C ALA A 138 31.74 -12.31 -5.50
N ASN A 139 32.91 -12.90 -5.75
CA ASN A 139 33.49 -13.02 -7.10
C ASN A 139 33.19 -14.40 -7.73
N LEU A 140 31.90 -14.79 -7.71
CA LEU A 140 31.43 -15.81 -8.63
C LEU A 140 31.06 -15.11 -9.95
N ASN A 141 31.91 -15.37 -10.97
CA ASN A 141 31.70 -14.97 -12.35
C ASN A 141 30.28 -15.32 -12.78
N VAL A 142 29.45 -14.31 -13.04
CA VAL A 142 28.26 -14.47 -13.85
C VAL A 142 28.73 -14.46 -15.28
N GLU A 143 28.97 -15.65 -15.86
CA GLU A 143 29.12 -15.80 -17.29
C GLU A 143 27.81 -15.41 -17.96
N GLU A 144 27.89 -14.47 -18.89
CA GLU A 144 26.78 -14.04 -19.73
C GLU A 144 26.28 -15.25 -20.53
N GLY A 145 25.07 -15.70 -20.20
CA GLY A 145 24.36 -16.69 -21.00
C GLY A 145 23.85 -16.03 -22.30
N PRO A 146 23.74 -16.79 -23.40
CA PRO A 146 23.44 -16.26 -24.72
C PRO A 146 22.01 -15.65 -24.76
N GLU A 147 21.92 -14.50 -25.44
CA GLU A 147 20.67 -13.83 -25.79
C GLU A 147 19.81 -14.78 -26.64
N LEU A 148 18.66 -15.18 -26.08
CA LEU A 148 17.61 -15.79 -26.86
C LEU A 148 16.74 -14.68 -27.47
N ILE A 149 17.07 -14.34 -28.71
CA ILE A 149 16.18 -13.58 -29.59
C ILE A 149 15.06 -14.56 -30.00
N GLY A 150 13.86 -14.31 -29.51
CA GLY A 150 12.64 -14.99 -29.94
C GLY A 150 11.59 -13.94 -30.28
N GLU A 151 11.45 -13.69 -31.58
CA GLU A 151 10.30 -12.99 -32.14
C GLU A 151 9.04 -13.84 -31.95
N PHE A 152 7.99 -13.22 -31.34
CA PHE A 152 6.57 -13.51 -31.62
C PHE A 152 5.74 -12.27 -31.29
#